data_f6f11af29d4b89f7b99d3be95d7ce330
#
_entry.id   f6f11af29d4b89f7b99d3be95d7ce330
#
_cell.length_a   1.000
_cell.length_b   1.000
_cell.length_c   1.000
_cell.angle_alpha   90.00
_cell.angle_beta   90.00
_cell.angle_gamma   90.00
#
_symmetry.space_group_name_H-M   'P 1'
#
loop_
_entity.id
_entity.type
_entity.pdbx_description
1 polymer ?
#
loop_
_entity_poly.entity_id
_entity_poly.type
_entity_poly.pdbx_seq_one_letter_code
_entity_poly.pdbx_strand_id
1 'polypeptide(L)'
;MWVHPAGNVLIDPLPLNEHDENHLDSLGGAAHLIITNSDHVRDTARILLFTGAKSWGPHAEKEQFPFDCDDWLKDGDKPVSNIEVFCMEGSKTPGELAILIDETTLVTGDIIRAHEGGRLCMLPVEKLQNRELAVNSIKRIDAVKSIEAEIPGDGWPIFKNGHDALIELAEKL
;
A
#
# COMPACT_ATOMS: atom_id res chain seq x y z
N MET A 1 -10.29 2.81 -1.32
CA MET A 1 -10.76 3.21 0.04
C MET A 1 -11.26 1.98 0.79
N TRP A 2 -10.91 1.85 2.06
CA TRP A 2 -11.46 0.86 2.98
C TRP A 2 -12.45 1.54 3.93
N VAL A 3 -13.70 1.08 3.92
CA VAL A 3 -14.77 1.61 4.77
C VAL A 3 -14.67 0.92 6.13
N HIS A 4 -14.46 1.69 7.20
CA HIS A 4 -14.25 1.16 8.54
C HIS A 4 -15.04 1.96 9.60
N PRO A 5 -15.66 1.30 10.60
CA PRO A 5 -16.50 1.98 11.60
C PRO A 5 -15.79 3.05 12.43
N ALA A 6 -14.48 2.93 12.63
CA ALA A 6 -13.68 3.93 13.35
C ALA A 6 -13.13 5.05 12.44
N GLY A 7 -13.54 5.09 11.18
CA GLY A 7 -13.13 6.08 10.17
C GLY A 7 -12.52 5.42 8.93
N ASN A 8 -12.96 5.87 7.77
CA ASN A 8 -12.52 5.32 6.49
C ASN A 8 -11.04 5.62 6.21
N VAL A 9 -10.38 4.71 5.51
CA VAL A 9 -8.96 4.79 5.17
C VAL A 9 -8.79 4.86 3.66
N LEU A 10 -8.12 5.90 3.18
CA LEU A 10 -7.61 5.99 1.82
C LEU A 10 -6.16 5.46 1.79
N ILE A 11 -5.83 4.68 0.78
CA ILE A 11 -4.46 4.20 0.55
C ILE A 11 -4.08 4.60 -0.88
N ASP A 12 -3.00 5.34 -1.04
CA ASP A 12 -2.48 5.84 -2.31
C ASP A 12 -3.54 6.42 -3.26
N PRO A 13 -4.42 7.32 -2.80
CA PRO A 13 -5.52 7.78 -3.62
C PRO A 13 -5.04 8.48 -4.88
N LEU A 14 -5.71 8.19 -5.99
CA LEU A 14 -5.58 8.99 -7.22
C LEU A 14 -6.26 10.35 -7.03
N PRO A 15 -5.95 11.36 -7.89
CA PRO A 15 -6.70 12.61 -7.90
C PRO A 15 -8.20 12.36 -8.00
N LEU A 16 -8.98 12.97 -7.09
CA LEU A 16 -10.42 12.84 -7.04
C LEU A 16 -11.06 13.92 -7.94
N ASN A 17 -12.07 13.54 -8.72
CA ASN A 17 -12.97 14.48 -9.38
C ASN A 17 -14.20 14.75 -8.49
N GLU A 18 -15.07 15.66 -8.90
CA GLU A 18 -16.27 16.05 -8.14
C GLU A 18 -17.20 14.85 -7.83
N HIS A 19 -17.32 13.90 -8.75
CA HIS A 19 -18.10 12.68 -8.52
C HIS A 19 -17.49 11.82 -7.41
N ASP A 20 -16.16 11.64 -7.44
CA ASP A 20 -15.42 10.85 -6.46
C ASP A 20 -15.49 11.51 -5.08
N GLU A 21 -15.37 12.85 -5.01
CA GLU A 21 -15.51 13.63 -3.76
C GLU A 21 -16.91 13.47 -3.16
N ASN A 22 -17.96 13.63 -3.98
CA ASN A 22 -19.33 13.45 -3.54
C ASN A 22 -19.59 12.01 -3.07
N HIS A 23 -18.99 11.02 -3.75
CA HIS A 23 -19.11 9.63 -3.35
C HIS A 23 -18.39 9.36 -2.04
N LEU A 24 -17.18 9.88 -1.88
CA LEU A 24 -16.41 9.78 -0.63
C LEU A 24 -17.19 10.39 0.54
N ASP A 25 -17.78 11.57 0.36
CA ASP A 25 -18.61 12.23 1.37
C ASP A 25 -19.85 11.39 1.73
N SER A 26 -20.51 10.79 0.73
CA SER A 26 -21.67 9.92 0.94
C SER A 26 -21.36 8.67 1.78
N LEU A 27 -20.10 8.24 1.78
CA LEU A 27 -19.57 7.13 2.57
C LEU A 27 -19.03 7.57 3.94
N GLY A 28 -19.17 8.83 4.31
CA GLY A 28 -18.72 9.37 5.60
C GLY A 28 -17.32 10.01 5.57
N GLY A 29 -16.82 10.36 4.39
CA GLY A 29 -15.50 10.98 4.23
C GLY A 29 -14.33 10.02 4.44
N ALA A 30 -13.15 10.57 4.76
CA ALA A 30 -11.97 9.81 5.16
C ALA A 30 -11.39 10.34 6.47
N ALA A 31 -11.03 9.45 7.38
CA ALA A 31 -10.36 9.78 8.64
C ALA A 31 -8.84 9.57 8.56
N HIS A 32 -8.39 8.69 7.68
CA HIS A 32 -6.97 8.34 7.51
C HIS A 32 -6.61 8.29 6.02
N LEU A 33 -5.39 8.73 5.71
CA LEU A 33 -4.78 8.60 4.40
C LEU A 33 -3.37 8.05 4.56
N ILE A 34 -3.12 6.85 4.01
CA ILE A 34 -1.83 6.17 4.06
C ILE A 34 -1.19 6.26 2.67
N ILE A 35 0.07 6.64 2.63
CA ILE A 35 0.88 6.69 1.41
C ILE A 35 1.95 5.62 1.53
N THR A 36 1.98 4.71 0.56
CA THR A 36 2.89 3.54 0.62
C THR A 36 4.33 3.89 0.27
N ASN A 37 4.57 4.90 -0.55
CA ASN A 37 5.91 5.39 -0.90
C ASN A 37 5.85 6.82 -1.47
N SER A 38 7.00 7.50 -1.59
CA SER A 38 7.09 8.89 -2.06
C SER A 38 6.63 9.11 -3.51
N ASP A 39 6.65 8.09 -4.35
CA ASP A 39 6.16 8.20 -5.74
C ASP A 39 4.61 8.19 -5.80
N HIS A 40 3.94 7.76 -4.72
CA HIS A 40 2.49 7.69 -4.63
C HIS A 40 1.83 8.90 -3.94
N VAL A 41 2.58 9.96 -3.69
CA VAL A 41 2.05 11.20 -3.08
C VAL A 41 0.94 11.83 -3.92
N ARG A 42 1.09 11.88 -5.25
CA ARG A 42 0.04 12.33 -6.19
C ARG A 42 -0.65 13.63 -5.74
N ASP A 43 -1.98 13.62 -5.59
CA ASP A 43 -2.81 14.77 -5.17
C ASP A 43 -3.13 14.76 -3.66
N THR A 44 -2.33 14.09 -2.87
CA THR A 44 -2.57 13.88 -1.42
C THR A 44 -2.82 15.19 -0.67
N ALA A 45 -2.04 16.23 -0.93
CA ALA A 45 -2.19 17.51 -0.24
C ALA A 45 -3.60 18.11 -0.43
N ARG A 46 -4.16 18.05 -1.65
CA ARG A 46 -5.52 18.50 -1.93
C ARG A 46 -6.56 17.62 -1.24
N ILE A 47 -6.36 16.29 -1.27
CA ILE A 47 -7.28 15.34 -0.63
C ILE A 47 -7.30 15.54 0.89
N LEU A 48 -6.15 15.80 1.52
CA LEU A 48 -6.07 16.10 2.95
C LEU A 48 -6.79 17.42 3.30
N LEU A 49 -6.66 18.45 2.47
CA LEU A 49 -7.41 19.70 2.65
C LEU A 49 -8.93 19.51 2.54
N PHE A 50 -9.36 18.62 1.65
CA PHE A 50 -10.77 18.30 1.45
C PHE A 50 -11.34 17.45 2.59
N THR A 51 -10.62 16.41 3.02
CA THR A 51 -11.12 15.41 3.98
C THR A 51 -10.83 15.74 5.43
N GLY A 52 -9.77 16.49 5.72
CA GLY A 52 -9.22 16.63 7.07
C GLY A 52 -8.64 15.32 7.64
N ALA A 53 -8.38 14.33 6.81
CA ALA A 53 -7.86 13.04 7.22
C ALA A 53 -6.45 13.18 7.83
N LYS A 54 -6.13 12.30 8.80
CA LYS A 54 -4.77 12.16 9.31
C LYS A 54 -3.90 11.44 8.28
N SER A 55 -2.76 12.03 7.94
CA SER A 55 -1.81 11.49 6.95
C SER A 55 -0.74 10.61 7.58
N TRP A 56 -0.37 9.53 6.87
CA TRP A 56 0.62 8.57 7.29
C TRP A 56 1.57 8.27 6.13
N GLY A 57 2.87 8.34 6.35
CA GLY A 57 3.89 8.03 5.35
C GLY A 57 4.92 7.01 5.86
N PRO A 58 5.77 6.45 4.96
CA PRO A 58 6.81 5.52 5.33
C PRO A 58 7.93 6.21 6.13
N HIS A 59 8.23 5.69 7.33
CA HIS A 59 9.24 6.28 8.22
C HIS A 59 10.63 6.35 7.56
N ALA A 60 11.00 5.35 6.77
CA ALA A 60 12.32 5.31 6.14
C ALA A 60 12.50 6.38 5.04
N GLU A 61 11.43 6.98 4.55
CA GLU A 61 11.46 8.05 3.57
C GLU A 61 11.30 9.45 4.18
N LYS A 62 11.09 9.57 5.49
CA LYS A 62 10.72 10.81 6.20
C LYS A 62 11.57 12.01 5.80
N GLU A 63 12.89 11.86 5.77
CA GLU A 63 13.83 12.95 5.50
C GLU A 63 13.77 13.51 4.06
N GLN A 64 13.24 12.72 3.12
CA GLN A 64 13.18 13.05 1.69
C GLN A 64 11.75 13.04 1.15
N PHE A 65 10.76 12.83 2.03
CA PHE A 65 9.37 12.75 1.60
C PHE A 65 8.89 14.12 1.08
N PRO A 66 8.07 14.18 -0.01
CA PRO A 66 7.68 15.43 -0.66
C PRO A 66 6.83 16.37 0.21
N PHE A 67 6.27 15.91 1.32
CA PHE A 67 5.58 16.73 2.31
C PHE A 67 5.62 16.08 3.70
N ASP A 68 5.32 16.87 4.76
CA ASP A 68 5.26 16.37 6.12
C ASP A 68 3.93 15.64 6.38
N CYS A 69 4.01 14.32 6.64
CA CYS A 69 2.88 13.56 7.15
C CYS A 69 2.68 13.83 8.64
N ASP A 70 1.43 13.70 9.11
CA ASP A 70 1.11 13.82 10.54
C ASP A 70 1.82 12.74 11.37
N ASP A 71 2.04 11.57 10.78
CA ASP A 71 2.76 10.47 11.45
C ASP A 71 3.50 9.58 10.44
N TRP A 72 4.42 8.72 10.94
CA TRP A 72 5.34 7.94 10.13
C TRP A 72 5.35 6.47 10.55
N LEU A 73 5.04 5.60 9.60
CA LEU A 73 4.83 4.18 9.81
C LEU A 73 6.13 3.38 9.69
N LYS A 74 6.28 2.42 10.61
CA LYS A 74 7.34 1.42 10.66
C LYS A 74 6.78 0.03 10.50
N ASP A 75 7.65 -0.93 10.31
CA ASP A 75 7.30 -2.35 10.26
C ASP A 75 6.55 -2.80 11.52
N GLY A 76 5.43 -3.49 11.33
CA GLY A 76 4.57 -3.99 12.40
C GLY A 76 3.64 -2.96 13.03
N ASP A 77 3.67 -1.68 12.60
CA ASP A 77 2.75 -0.67 13.12
C ASP A 77 1.30 -0.98 12.73
N LYS A 78 0.38 -0.55 13.61
CA LYS A 78 -1.07 -0.71 13.46
C LYS A 78 -1.76 0.65 13.60
N PRO A 79 -1.71 1.51 12.57
CA PRO A 79 -2.22 2.89 12.64
C PRO A 79 -3.72 2.97 12.86
N VAL A 80 -4.45 1.96 12.40
CA VAL A 80 -5.89 1.78 12.57
C VAL A 80 -6.13 0.32 12.95
N SER A 81 -7.19 0.04 13.71
CA SER A 81 -7.56 -1.35 14.02
C SER A 81 -7.73 -2.15 12.73
N ASN A 82 -7.29 -3.41 12.75
CA ASN A 82 -7.32 -4.32 11.61
C ASN A 82 -6.40 -3.92 10.43
N ILE A 83 -5.50 -2.97 10.60
CA ILE A 83 -4.41 -2.69 9.67
C ILE A 83 -3.09 -3.10 10.32
N GLU A 84 -2.27 -3.83 9.57
CA GLU A 84 -0.87 -4.11 9.90
C GLU A 84 0.04 -3.66 8.75
N VAL A 85 1.15 -3.01 9.10
CA VAL A 85 2.09 -2.43 8.14
C VAL A 85 3.33 -3.30 8.01
N PHE A 86 3.75 -3.57 6.78
CA PHE A 86 5.02 -4.22 6.45
C PHE A 86 5.93 -3.25 5.69
N CYS A 87 7.15 -3.05 6.15
CA CYS A 87 8.15 -2.32 5.36
C CYS A 87 8.76 -3.24 4.30
N MET A 88 8.74 -2.79 3.04
CA MET A 88 9.24 -3.52 1.88
C MET A 88 10.62 -2.97 1.50
N GLU A 89 11.66 -3.53 2.11
CA GLU A 89 13.04 -3.11 1.85
C GLU A 89 13.51 -3.50 0.45
N GLY A 90 14.42 -2.70 -0.10
CA GLY A 90 15.05 -2.97 -1.40
C GLY A 90 14.21 -2.59 -2.62
N SER A 91 13.02 -2.04 -2.44
CA SER A 91 12.18 -1.52 -3.52
C SER A 91 12.82 -0.32 -4.24
N LYS A 92 12.08 0.37 -5.05
CA LYS A 92 12.45 1.60 -5.75
C LYS A 92 12.72 2.77 -4.81
N THR A 93 11.94 2.84 -3.73
CA THR A 93 12.09 3.85 -2.67
C THR A 93 12.60 3.21 -1.37
N PRO A 94 13.21 3.97 -0.43
CA PRO A 94 13.85 3.39 0.75
C PRO A 94 12.91 2.71 1.74
N GLY A 95 11.63 3.01 1.71
CA GLY A 95 10.73 2.61 2.79
C GLY A 95 9.33 2.26 2.34
N GLU A 96 9.17 1.71 1.15
CA GLU A 96 7.86 1.30 0.64
C GLU A 96 7.10 0.44 1.65
N LEU A 97 5.79 0.69 1.79
CA LEU A 97 4.91 -0.04 2.68
C LEU A 97 4.01 -1.01 1.91
N ALA A 98 3.76 -2.18 2.50
CA ALA A 98 2.61 -3.01 2.19
C ALA A 98 1.64 -2.97 3.38
N ILE A 99 0.34 -2.94 3.10
CA ILE A 99 -0.72 -2.74 4.09
C ILE A 99 -1.62 -3.98 4.10
N LEU A 100 -1.62 -4.70 5.19
CA LEU A 100 -2.53 -5.84 5.40
C LEU A 100 -3.78 -5.37 6.14
N ILE A 101 -4.94 -5.61 5.54
CA ILE A 101 -6.26 -5.20 6.05
C ILE A 101 -7.05 -6.44 6.41
N ASP A 102 -7.67 -6.45 7.60
CA ASP A 102 -8.51 -7.56 8.11
C ASP A 102 -7.83 -8.93 8.00
N GLU A 103 -6.49 -8.97 8.10
CA GLU A 103 -5.66 -10.17 7.98
C GLU A 103 -5.76 -10.89 6.60
N THR A 104 -6.58 -10.42 5.67
CA THR A 104 -6.94 -11.12 4.43
C THR A 104 -6.69 -10.35 3.15
N THR A 105 -6.61 -9.02 3.21
CA THR A 105 -6.42 -8.18 2.03
C THR A 105 -5.07 -7.45 2.11
N LEU A 106 -4.17 -7.76 1.20
CA LEU A 106 -2.88 -7.09 1.07
C LEU A 106 -2.99 -5.98 0.03
N VAL A 107 -2.53 -4.78 0.36
CA VAL A 107 -2.34 -3.66 -0.58
C VAL A 107 -0.85 -3.39 -0.67
N THR A 108 -0.29 -3.41 -1.87
CA THR A 108 1.14 -3.16 -2.11
C THR A 108 1.37 -1.91 -2.95
N GLY A 109 2.53 -1.30 -2.81
CA GLY A 109 2.99 -0.20 -3.64
C GLY A 109 3.56 -0.68 -4.99
N ASP A 110 4.83 -0.39 -5.23
CA ASP A 110 5.50 -0.67 -6.52
C ASP A 110 6.20 -2.04 -6.58
N ILE A 111 6.61 -2.60 -5.45
CA ILE A 111 7.48 -3.80 -5.40
C ILE A 111 6.79 -5.05 -5.95
N ILE A 112 5.48 -5.20 -5.68
CA ILE A 112 4.63 -6.26 -6.23
C ILE A 112 3.66 -5.65 -7.22
N ARG A 113 3.58 -6.21 -8.41
CA ARG A 113 2.80 -5.73 -9.55
C ARG A 113 2.03 -6.88 -10.20
N ALA A 114 1.02 -6.57 -11.01
CA ALA A 114 0.23 -7.58 -11.72
C ALA A 114 -0.15 -7.14 -13.14
N HIS A 115 0.81 -7.15 -14.06
CA HIS A 115 0.58 -6.76 -15.46
C HIS A 115 -0.20 -7.80 -16.28
N GLU A 116 -0.25 -9.05 -15.81
CA GLU A 116 -1.09 -10.12 -16.36
C GLU A 116 -2.15 -10.50 -15.31
N GLY A 117 -3.41 -10.62 -15.75
CA GLY A 117 -4.50 -11.00 -14.85
C GLY A 117 -4.24 -12.32 -14.14
N GLY A 118 -4.34 -12.34 -12.80
CA GLY A 118 -4.11 -13.51 -11.96
C GLY A 118 -2.64 -13.85 -11.70
N ARG A 119 -1.68 -13.00 -12.11
CA ARG A 119 -0.25 -13.25 -11.92
C ARG A 119 0.46 -12.04 -11.33
N LEU A 120 1.18 -12.28 -10.25
CA LEU A 120 2.06 -11.29 -9.65
C LEU A 120 3.45 -11.32 -10.28
N CYS A 121 4.10 -10.17 -10.31
CA CYS A 121 5.51 -10.03 -10.68
C CYS A 121 6.18 -9.00 -9.77
N MET A 122 7.49 -9.17 -9.59
CA MET A 122 8.30 -8.19 -8.89
C MET A 122 8.61 -6.99 -9.80
N LEU A 123 8.82 -5.82 -9.22
CA LEU A 123 9.35 -4.65 -9.90
C LEU A 123 10.63 -5.02 -10.68
N PRO A 124 10.82 -4.51 -11.92
CA PRO A 124 12.03 -4.80 -12.71
C PRO A 124 13.32 -4.53 -11.92
N VAL A 125 14.28 -5.44 -12.03
CA VAL A 125 15.51 -5.46 -11.21
C VAL A 125 16.30 -4.15 -11.32
N GLU A 126 16.31 -3.54 -12.49
CA GLU A 126 16.99 -2.25 -12.75
C GLU A 126 16.37 -1.05 -12.00
N LYS A 127 15.18 -1.22 -11.43
CA LYS A 127 14.49 -0.21 -10.62
C LYS A 127 14.66 -0.43 -9.12
N LEU A 128 15.12 -1.61 -8.71
CA LEU A 128 15.31 -1.95 -7.31
C LEU A 128 16.56 -1.28 -6.73
N GLN A 129 16.49 -0.79 -5.51
CA GLN A 129 17.67 -0.35 -4.76
C GLN A 129 18.55 -1.54 -4.35
N ASN A 130 17.91 -2.65 -3.96
CA ASN A 130 18.60 -3.88 -3.59
C ASN A 130 17.70 -5.10 -3.86
N ARG A 131 18.10 -5.93 -4.84
CA ARG A 131 17.33 -7.11 -5.24
C ARG A 131 17.19 -8.13 -4.11
N GLU A 132 18.24 -8.38 -3.34
CA GLU A 132 18.21 -9.38 -2.27
C GLU A 132 17.22 -8.99 -1.16
N LEU A 133 17.25 -7.73 -0.74
CA LEU A 133 16.30 -7.20 0.25
C LEU A 133 14.87 -7.22 -0.29
N ALA A 134 14.66 -6.87 -1.57
CA ALA A 134 13.35 -6.91 -2.20
C ALA A 134 12.76 -8.32 -2.21
N VAL A 135 13.57 -9.32 -2.60
CA VAL A 135 13.16 -10.74 -2.59
C VAL A 135 12.84 -11.21 -1.17
N ASN A 136 13.66 -10.83 -0.18
CA ASN A 136 13.42 -11.19 1.22
C ASN A 136 12.13 -10.56 1.75
N SER A 137 11.83 -9.31 1.36
CA SER A 137 10.60 -8.62 1.74
C SER A 137 9.36 -9.33 1.16
N ILE A 138 9.40 -9.73 -0.11
CA ILE A 138 8.32 -10.50 -0.75
C ILE A 138 8.12 -11.86 -0.06
N LYS A 139 9.21 -12.60 0.20
CA LYS A 139 9.14 -13.90 0.89
C LYS A 139 8.63 -13.80 2.33
N ARG A 140 8.85 -12.68 2.98
CA ARG A 140 8.28 -12.42 4.32
C ARG A 140 6.76 -12.27 4.26
N ILE A 141 6.24 -11.59 3.24
CA ILE A 141 4.79 -11.44 3.01
C ILE A 141 4.15 -12.80 2.64
N ASP A 142 4.82 -13.62 1.84
CA ASP A 142 4.36 -14.97 1.51
C ASP A 142 4.12 -15.86 2.75
N ALA A 143 4.78 -15.56 3.87
CA ALA A 143 4.52 -16.27 5.13
C ALA A 143 3.13 -16.00 5.73
N VAL A 144 2.41 -14.96 5.28
CA VAL A 144 1.07 -14.60 5.75
C VAL A 144 0.00 -15.39 4.99
N LYS A 145 -0.31 -16.59 5.48
CA LYS A 145 -1.16 -17.57 4.79
C LYS A 145 -2.64 -17.18 4.66
N SER A 146 -3.08 -16.17 5.40
CA SER A 146 -4.47 -15.71 5.41
C SER A 146 -4.81 -14.76 4.25
N ILE A 147 -3.85 -14.37 3.42
CA ILE A 147 -4.08 -13.42 2.32
C ILE A 147 -4.97 -14.06 1.25
N GLU A 148 -6.19 -13.56 1.14
CA GLU A 148 -7.17 -13.92 0.12
C GLU A 148 -7.07 -13.00 -1.11
N ALA A 149 -6.91 -11.69 -0.88
CA ALA A 149 -6.84 -10.69 -1.93
C ALA A 149 -5.50 -9.95 -1.91
N GLU A 150 -5.00 -9.61 -3.10
CA GLU A 150 -3.84 -8.75 -3.30
C GLU A 150 -4.21 -7.62 -4.27
N ILE A 151 -3.96 -6.38 -3.84
CA ILE A 151 -4.30 -5.15 -4.57
C ILE A 151 -2.99 -4.37 -4.81
N PRO A 152 -2.35 -4.55 -5.98
CA PRO A 152 -1.11 -3.87 -6.29
C PRO A 152 -1.33 -2.41 -6.68
N GLY A 153 -0.35 -1.56 -6.45
CA GLY A 153 -0.34 -0.19 -6.92
C GLY A 153 -0.30 -0.07 -8.46
N ASP A 154 0.13 -1.13 -9.16
CA ASP A 154 0.24 -1.16 -10.61
C ASP A 154 -0.15 -2.55 -11.15
N GLY A 155 -1.27 -2.58 -11.89
CA GLY A 155 -1.79 -3.77 -12.55
C GLY A 155 -3.16 -4.23 -12.06
N TRP A 156 -3.45 -5.52 -12.27
CA TRP A 156 -4.75 -6.11 -12.00
C TRP A 156 -4.82 -6.68 -10.58
N PRO A 157 -5.82 -6.33 -9.77
CA PRO A 157 -5.98 -6.92 -8.44
C PRO A 157 -6.34 -8.41 -8.52
N ILE A 158 -5.90 -9.16 -7.53
CA ILE A 158 -6.26 -10.55 -7.31
C ILE A 158 -7.22 -10.60 -6.12
N PHE A 159 -8.48 -10.98 -6.35
CA PHE A 159 -9.52 -10.97 -5.32
C PHE A 159 -9.72 -12.33 -4.62
N LYS A 160 -9.06 -13.39 -5.10
CA LYS A 160 -9.10 -14.73 -4.52
C LYS A 160 -7.78 -15.43 -4.75
N ASN A 161 -7.40 -16.30 -3.80
CA ASN A 161 -6.15 -17.06 -3.86
C ASN A 161 -4.91 -16.14 -3.91
N GLY A 162 -4.96 -14.99 -3.21
CA GLY A 162 -3.85 -14.03 -3.16
C GLY A 162 -2.57 -14.67 -2.63
N HIS A 163 -2.66 -15.52 -1.60
CA HIS A 163 -1.53 -16.24 -1.05
C HIS A 163 -0.90 -17.20 -2.07
N ASP A 164 -1.70 -17.94 -2.84
CA ASP A 164 -1.18 -18.84 -3.88
C ASP A 164 -0.40 -18.05 -4.95
N ALA A 165 -0.91 -16.88 -5.34
CA ALA A 165 -0.22 -15.99 -6.28
C ALA A 165 1.09 -15.43 -5.72
N LEU A 166 1.16 -15.15 -4.41
CA LEU A 166 2.40 -14.75 -3.73
C LEU A 166 3.43 -15.89 -3.68
N ILE A 167 2.99 -17.13 -3.40
CA ILE A 167 3.85 -18.32 -3.47
C ILE A 167 4.43 -18.47 -4.89
N GLU A 168 3.59 -18.41 -5.92
CA GLU A 168 4.05 -18.51 -7.32
C GLU A 168 5.05 -17.39 -7.67
N LEU A 169 4.88 -16.19 -7.13
CA LEU A 169 5.85 -15.12 -7.30
C LEU A 169 7.16 -15.47 -6.58
N ALA A 170 7.09 -15.83 -5.28
CA ALA A 170 8.26 -16.10 -4.45
C ALA A 170 9.13 -17.26 -4.99
N GLU A 171 8.52 -18.28 -5.61
CA GLU A 171 9.20 -19.41 -6.26
C GLU A 171 10.00 -19.01 -7.51
N LYS A 172 9.65 -17.90 -8.17
CA LYS A 172 10.30 -17.40 -9.39
C LYS A 172 11.45 -16.42 -9.11
N LEU A 173 11.64 -15.99 -7.86
CA LEU A 173 12.63 -14.98 -7.44
C LEU A 173 13.94 -15.60 -6.98
#